data_3c38ca1b46672ab095ceb26d9fcbe8d8
#
_entry.id   3c38ca1b46672ab095ceb26d9fcbe8d8
#
_cell.length_a   1.000
_cell.length_b   1.000
_cell.length_c   1.000
_cell.angle_alpha   90.00
_cell.angle_beta   90.00
_cell.angle_gamma   90.00
#
_symmetry.space_group_name_H-M   'P 1'
#
loop_
_entity.id
_entity.type
_entity.pdbx_description
1 polymer ?
#
loop_
_entity_poly.entity_id
_entity_poly.type
_entity_poly.pdbx_seq_one_letter_code
_entity_poly.pdbx_strand_id
1 'polypeptide(L)'
;MGWDGRSHSGIFITNPIGWLLANINSNLALYKDNGARYVGKILLALRPGRKDKNFIGIARNVCLYYGATLSLLHVVSEETSDKIIGTVRERSQKKLNEANANAEIKVVRSANPVETISDISASYDLLILGTPEKDNWINVLFGGGKDKFTETAACSVLRLTIKD
;
A
#
# COMPACT_ATOMS: atom_id res chain seq x y z
N MET A 1 1.52 8.04 13.07
CA MET A 1 0.37 8.95 13.15
C MET A 1 -0.89 8.13 12.89
N GLY A 2 -1.87 8.12 13.79
CA GLY A 2 -3.14 7.42 13.63
C GLY A 2 -4.08 8.21 12.73
N TRP A 3 -4.89 7.51 11.94
CA TRP A 3 -5.95 8.07 11.12
C TRP A 3 -7.29 7.82 11.81
N ASP A 4 -7.89 8.85 12.38
CA ASP A 4 -9.30 8.81 12.76
C ASP A 4 -10.10 9.53 11.66
N GLY A 5 -11.12 8.91 11.12
CA GLY A 5 -11.94 9.45 10.02
C GLY A 5 -12.76 10.72 10.38
N ARG A 6 -12.40 11.43 11.44
CA ARG A 6 -13.08 12.66 11.86
C ARG A 6 -12.56 13.83 11.03
N SER A 7 -13.37 14.34 10.12
CA SER A 7 -13.17 15.64 9.49
C SER A 7 -13.37 16.72 10.55
N HIS A 8 -12.29 17.18 11.18
CA HIS A 8 -12.36 18.46 11.88
C HIS A 8 -12.42 19.57 10.82
N SER A 9 -13.57 20.16 10.67
CA SER A 9 -13.80 21.38 9.88
C SER A 9 -13.09 22.57 10.54
N GLY A 10 -11.78 22.61 10.40
CA GLY A 10 -11.02 23.86 10.59
C GLY A 10 -11.16 24.69 9.32
N ILE A 11 -11.46 25.94 9.47
CA ILE A 11 -11.93 26.91 8.46
C ILE A 11 -11.01 27.03 7.22
N PHE A 12 -9.82 26.43 7.16
CA PHE A 12 -8.84 26.65 6.09
C PHE A 12 -8.12 25.41 5.50
N ILE A 13 -8.34 24.20 6.01
CA ILE A 13 -7.68 23.01 5.46
C ILE A 13 -8.71 21.89 5.26
N THR A 14 -9.22 21.78 4.04
CA THR A 14 -10.21 20.75 3.65
C THR A 14 -9.66 19.34 3.68
N ASN A 15 -8.33 19.15 3.64
CA ASN A 15 -7.67 17.83 3.72
C ASN A 15 -6.29 17.95 4.38
N PRO A 16 -6.20 17.92 5.73
CA PRO A 16 -4.92 18.06 6.44
C PRO A 16 -3.91 16.96 6.10
N ILE A 17 -4.36 15.75 5.78
CA ILE A 17 -3.49 14.63 5.42
C ILE A 17 -2.94 14.80 4.01
N GLY A 18 -3.76 15.22 3.06
CA GLY A 18 -3.32 15.54 1.70
C GLY A 18 -2.27 16.66 1.71
N TRP A 19 -2.49 17.71 2.49
CA TRP A 19 -1.52 18.78 2.66
C TRP A 19 -0.20 18.28 3.28
N LEU A 20 -0.28 17.46 4.34
CA LEU A 20 0.90 16.85 4.97
C LEU A 20 1.71 16.01 3.99
N LEU A 21 1.04 15.14 3.23
CA LEU A 21 1.66 14.29 2.21
C LEU A 21 2.35 15.09 1.10
N ALA A 22 1.79 16.23 0.72
CA ALA A 22 2.35 17.11 -0.31
C ALA A 22 3.55 17.91 0.18
N ASN A 23 3.58 18.32 1.45
CA ASN A 23 4.54 19.31 1.95
C ASN A 23 5.62 18.72 2.87
N ILE A 24 5.49 17.47 3.34
CA ILE A 24 6.52 16.86 4.19
C ILE A 24 7.70 16.36 3.36
N ASN A 25 8.92 16.71 3.79
CA ASN A 25 10.18 16.31 3.13
C ASN A 25 10.85 15.08 3.79
N SER A 26 10.09 14.30 4.51
CA SER A 26 10.57 13.06 5.16
C SER A 26 9.67 11.88 4.82
N ASN A 27 10.16 10.67 5.09
CA ASN A 27 9.32 9.48 5.02
C ASN A 27 8.15 9.59 5.97
N LEU A 28 6.98 9.17 5.51
CA LEU A 28 5.74 9.23 6.29
C LEU A 28 5.07 7.87 6.31
N ALA A 29 4.61 7.47 7.48
CA ALA A 29 3.76 6.32 7.69
C ALA A 29 2.44 6.78 8.31
N LEU A 30 1.32 6.47 7.65
CA LEU A 30 -0.04 6.72 8.14
C LEU A 30 -0.68 5.37 8.44
N TYR A 31 -1.15 5.21 9.67
CA TYR A 31 -1.81 3.98 10.10
C TYR A 31 -3.29 4.24 10.38
N LYS A 32 -4.14 3.43 9.76
CA LYS A 32 -5.57 3.34 10.08
C LYS A 32 -5.84 2.01 10.75
N ASP A 33 -6.29 2.06 11.98
CA ASP A 33 -6.69 0.88 12.73
C ASP A 33 -8.13 0.48 12.38
N ASN A 34 -8.29 -0.73 11.88
CA ASN A 34 -9.58 -1.40 11.68
C ASN A 34 -9.77 -2.56 12.65
N GLY A 35 -9.14 -2.50 13.85
CA GLY A 35 -9.32 -3.47 14.93
C GLY A 35 -8.39 -4.67 14.88
N ALA A 36 -7.27 -4.61 14.21
CA ALA A 36 -6.28 -5.69 14.22
C ALA A 36 -5.69 -5.86 15.62
N ARG A 37 -5.99 -6.99 16.27
CA ARG A 37 -5.42 -7.37 17.59
C ARG A 37 -4.17 -8.23 17.46
N TYR A 38 -4.03 -8.91 16.34
CA TYR A 38 -2.91 -9.77 16.00
C TYR A 38 -2.58 -9.58 14.52
N VAL A 39 -1.30 -9.58 14.17
CA VAL A 39 -0.84 -9.44 12.78
C VAL A 39 -0.04 -10.67 12.40
N GLY A 40 -0.70 -11.65 11.79
CA GLY A 40 -0.09 -12.90 11.30
C GLY A 40 0.10 -12.93 9.78
N LYS A 41 -0.69 -12.13 9.04
CA LYS A 41 -0.64 -12.07 7.58
C LYS A 41 -0.61 -10.62 7.11
N ILE A 42 0.41 -10.27 6.34
CA ILE A 42 0.60 -8.93 5.80
C ILE A 42 0.51 -8.97 4.28
N LEU A 43 -0.33 -8.09 3.72
CA LEU A 43 -0.43 -7.84 2.28
C LEU A 43 0.31 -6.55 1.94
N LEU A 44 1.37 -6.63 1.12
CA LEU A 44 2.03 -5.47 0.55
C LEU A 44 1.53 -5.27 -0.88
N ALA A 45 0.72 -4.23 -1.13
CA ALA A 45 0.26 -3.92 -2.47
C ALA A 45 1.08 -2.77 -3.07
N LEU A 46 1.75 -3.05 -4.18
CA LEU A 46 2.62 -2.10 -4.88
C LEU A 46 2.29 -2.03 -6.37
N ARG A 47 2.46 -0.84 -6.96
CA ARG A 47 2.72 -0.71 -8.39
C ARG A 47 4.21 -0.92 -8.63
N PRO A 48 4.63 -1.67 -9.67
CA PRO A 48 6.04 -1.83 -9.99
C PRO A 48 6.73 -0.47 -10.15
N GLY A 49 7.80 -0.23 -9.36
CA GLY A 49 8.48 1.05 -9.30
C GLY A 49 9.92 0.97 -8.80
N ARG A 50 10.62 2.12 -8.77
CA ARG A 50 12.02 2.20 -8.33
C ARG A 50 12.16 1.97 -6.82
N LYS A 51 11.19 2.38 -6.03
CA LYS A 51 11.20 2.32 -4.55
C LYS A 51 10.71 0.99 -3.98
N ASP A 52 10.38 0.01 -4.82
CA ASP A 52 9.83 -1.28 -4.38
C ASP A 52 10.70 -1.97 -3.33
N LYS A 53 12.03 -1.94 -3.50
CA LYS A 53 12.97 -2.50 -2.52
C LYS A 53 12.80 -1.88 -1.13
N ASN A 54 12.57 -0.57 -1.05
CA ASN A 54 12.41 0.13 0.22
C ASN A 54 11.08 -0.26 0.89
N PHE A 55 9.98 -0.33 0.13
CA PHE A 55 8.69 -0.79 0.64
C PHE A 55 8.76 -2.24 1.11
N ILE A 56 9.39 -3.13 0.35
CA ILE A 56 9.61 -4.53 0.71
C ILE A 56 10.44 -4.64 1.99
N GLY A 57 11.51 -3.84 2.11
CA GLY A 57 12.35 -3.81 3.31
C GLY A 57 11.58 -3.40 4.56
N ILE A 58 10.71 -2.39 4.46
CA ILE A 58 9.85 -1.96 5.57
C ILE A 58 8.85 -3.07 5.91
N ALA A 59 8.15 -3.64 4.92
CA ALA A 59 7.19 -4.71 5.13
C ALA A 59 7.84 -5.94 5.78
N ARG A 60 9.06 -6.32 5.33
CA ARG A 60 9.85 -7.37 5.96
C ARG A 60 10.12 -7.09 7.44
N ASN A 61 10.53 -5.88 7.80
CA ASN A 61 10.80 -5.54 9.19
C ASN A 61 9.54 -5.63 10.06
N VAL A 62 8.39 -5.20 9.51
CA VAL A 62 7.08 -5.38 10.17
C VAL A 62 6.76 -6.87 10.36
N CYS A 63 6.98 -7.70 9.32
CA CYS A 63 6.79 -9.15 9.41
C CYS A 63 7.68 -9.78 10.49
N LEU A 64 8.96 -9.40 10.55
CA LEU A 64 9.89 -9.91 11.56
C LEU A 64 9.45 -9.54 12.98
N TYR A 65 8.96 -8.32 13.18
CA TYR A 65 8.50 -7.86 14.48
C TYR A 65 7.28 -8.63 14.98
N TYR A 66 6.33 -8.94 14.10
CA TYR A 66 5.08 -9.65 14.45
C TYR A 66 5.16 -11.18 14.29
N GLY A 67 6.22 -11.72 13.68
CA GLY A 67 6.26 -13.13 13.26
C GLY A 67 5.26 -13.44 12.14
N ALA A 68 4.95 -12.45 11.30
CA ALA A 68 3.93 -12.53 10.27
C ALA A 68 4.48 -13.05 8.93
N THR A 69 3.58 -13.59 8.09
CA THR A 69 3.87 -13.92 6.69
C THR A 69 3.59 -12.75 5.78
N LEU A 70 4.36 -12.61 4.67
CA LEU A 70 4.23 -11.55 3.69
C LEU A 70 3.69 -12.09 2.37
N SER A 71 2.70 -11.39 1.79
CA SER A 71 2.33 -11.53 0.39
C SER A 71 2.54 -10.20 -0.34
N LEU A 72 3.17 -10.25 -1.51
CA LEU A 72 3.38 -9.10 -2.39
C LEU A 72 2.35 -9.15 -3.52
N LEU A 73 1.48 -8.15 -3.59
CA LEU A 73 0.41 -8.04 -4.58
C LEU A 73 0.72 -6.97 -5.62
N HIS A 74 0.60 -7.35 -6.88
CA HIS A 74 0.52 -6.43 -8.02
C HIS A 74 -0.82 -6.59 -8.72
N VAL A 75 -1.57 -5.50 -8.86
CA VAL A 75 -2.77 -5.47 -9.70
C VAL A 75 -2.38 -4.81 -11.02
N VAL A 76 -2.62 -5.52 -12.12
CA VAL A 76 -2.32 -5.12 -13.49
C VAL A 76 -3.62 -4.98 -14.29
N SER A 77 -3.58 -4.26 -15.42
CA SER A 77 -4.73 -4.14 -16.32
C SER A 77 -5.17 -5.53 -16.83
N GLU A 78 -6.46 -5.68 -17.13
CA GLU A 78 -7.04 -6.91 -17.70
C GLU A 78 -6.37 -7.31 -19.02
N GLU A 79 -5.93 -6.32 -19.81
CA GLU A 79 -5.27 -6.52 -21.10
C GLU A 79 -3.78 -6.91 -20.98
N THR A 80 -3.24 -6.98 -19.75
CA THR A 80 -1.83 -7.31 -19.54
C THR A 80 -1.53 -8.74 -20.00
N SER A 81 -0.58 -8.89 -20.93
CA SER A 81 -0.19 -10.20 -21.45
C SER A 81 0.52 -11.07 -20.40
N ASP A 82 0.47 -12.40 -20.57
CA ASP A 82 1.16 -13.34 -19.66
C ASP A 82 2.67 -13.11 -19.63
N LYS A 83 3.26 -12.70 -20.75
CA LYS A 83 4.68 -12.32 -20.83
C LYS A 83 5.03 -11.18 -19.89
N ILE A 84 4.18 -10.14 -19.85
CA ILE A 84 4.38 -9.00 -18.94
C ILE A 84 4.19 -9.45 -17.49
N ILE A 85 3.20 -10.28 -17.20
CA ILE A 85 2.99 -10.87 -15.86
C ILE A 85 4.22 -11.66 -15.41
N GLY A 86 4.80 -12.48 -16.28
CA GLY A 86 6.06 -13.19 -16.02
C GLY A 86 7.18 -12.21 -15.65
N THR A 87 7.35 -11.16 -16.44
CA THR A 87 8.35 -10.10 -16.15
C THR A 87 8.12 -9.41 -14.80
N VAL A 88 6.85 -9.14 -14.43
CA VAL A 88 6.52 -8.56 -13.12
C VAL A 88 6.92 -9.51 -11.99
N ARG A 89 6.62 -10.81 -12.12
CA ARG A 89 7.01 -11.83 -11.12
C ARG A 89 8.52 -11.93 -10.95
N GLU A 90 9.28 -12.01 -12.05
CA GLU A 90 10.74 -12.08 -12.03
C GLU A 90 11.37 -10.84 -11.36
N ARG A 91 10.90 -9.64 -11.73
CA ARG A 91 11.36 -8.38 -11.12
C ARG A 91 11.03 -8.33 -9.63
N SER A 92 9.84 -8.77 -9.24
CA SER A 92 9.43 -8.81 -7.84
C SER A 92 10.29 -9.78 -7.05
N GLN A 93 10.57 -10.97 -7.59
CA GLN A 93 11.46 -11.94 -6.95
C GLN A 93 12.88 -11.39 -6.76
N LYS A 94 13.41 -10.69 -7.77
CA LYS A 94 14.70 -10.02 -7.65
C LYS A 94 14.69 -8.97 -6.52
N LYS A 95 13.64 -8.15 -6.42
CA LYS A 95 13.50 -7.14 -5.37
C LYS A 95 13.35 -7.75 -3.96
N LEU A 96 12.64 -8.85 -3.85
CA LEU A 96 12.56 -9.62 -2.60
C LEU A 96 13.94 -10.12 -2.18
N ASN A 97 14.70 -10.71 -3.10
CA ASN A 97 16.07 -11.19 -2.83
C ASN A 97 16.99 -10.03 -2.41
N GLU A 98 16.94 -8.88 -3.10
CA GLU A 98 17.71 -7.67 -2.77
C GLU A 98 17.35 -7.10 -1.38
N ALA A 99 16.13 -7.32 -0.90
CA ALA A 99 15.65 -6.90 0.41
C ALA A 99 15.79 -7.98 1.49
N ASN A 100 16.35 -9.15 1.17
CA ASN A 100 16.37 -10.34 2.03
C ASN A 100 14.98 -10.67 2.62
N ALA A 101 13.94 -10.54 1.79
CA ALA A 101 12.57 -10.80 2.15
C ALA A 101 12.05 -12.06 1.47
N ASN A 102 11.18 -12.79 2.17
CA ASN A 102 10.43 -13.90 1.61
C ASN A 102 8.95 -13.53 1.55
N ALA A 103 8.33 -13.67 0.39
CA ALA A 103 6.91 -13.37 0.20
C ALA A 103 6.31 -14.22 -0.93
N GLU A 104 5.03 -14.54 -0.78
CA GLU A 104 4.23 -15.05 -1.90
C GLU A 104 3.94 -13.91 -2.88
N ILE A 105 4.27 -14.07 -4.17
CA ILE A 105 4.00 -13.07 -5.20
C ILE A 105 2.67 -13.35 -5.87
N LYS A 106 1.72 -12.40 -5.72
CA LYS A 106 0.40 -12.42 -6.35
C LYS A 106 0.36 -11.36 -7.44
N VAL A 107 0.05 -11.75 -8.67
CA VAL A 107 -0.22 -10.81 -9.78
C VAL A 107 -1.63 -11.09 -10.27
N VAL A 108 -2.50 -10.11 -10.17
CA VAL A 108 -3.93 -10.21 -10.47
C VAL A 108 -4.30 -9.20 -11.55
N ARG A 109 -5.08 -9.63 -12.54
CA ARG A 109 -5.67 -8.74 -13.55
C ARG A 109 -6.94 -8.13 -13.01
N SER A 110 -7.12 -6.82 -13.16
CA SER A 110 -8.37 -6.16 -12.83
C SER A 110 -8.49 -4.79 -13.49
N ALA A 111 -9.72 -4.45 -13.89
CA ALA A 111 -10.09 -3.10 -14.30
C ALA A 111 -10.24 -2.16 -13.09
N ASN A 112 -10.51 -2.70 -11.89
CA ASN A 112 -10.73 -1.92 -10.66
C ASN A 112 -9.73 -2.30 -9.54
N PRO A 113 -8.51 -1.74 -9.57
CA PRO A 113 -7.47 -2.10 -8.58
C PRO A 113 -7.86 -1.81 -7.13
N VAL A 114 -8.68 -0.78 -6.88
CA VAL A 114 -9.10 -0.41 -5.51
C VAL A 114 -9.96 -1.51 -4.90
N GLU A 115 -10.99 -1.95 -5.62
CA GLU A 115 -11.89 -3.00 -5.19
C GLU A 115 -11.14 -4.34 -5.02
N THR A 116 -10.33 -4.70 -6.02
CA THR A 116 -9.53 -5.94 -5.98
C THR A 116 -8.60 -6.00 -4.76
N ILE A 117 -7.90 -4.89 -4.44
CA ILE A 117 -7.03 -4.84 -3.26
C ILE A 117 -7.86 -4.91 -1.98
N SER A 118 -9.02 -4.23 -1.94
CA SER A 118 -9.94 -4.27 -0.81
C SER A 118 -10.42 -5.70 -0.54
N ASP A 119 -10.91 -6.39 -1.56
CA ASP A 119 -11.42 -7.76 -1.44
C ASP A 119 -10.33 -8.74 -0.99
N ILE A 120 -9.14 -8.66 -1.59
CA ILE A 120 -8.01 -9.51 -1.22
C ILE A 120 -7.57 -9.21 0.22
N SER A 121 -7.65 -7.95 0.66
CA SER A 121 -7.24 -7.54 2.01
C SER A 121 -8.06 -8.20 3.13
N ALA A 122 -9.27 -8.69 2.83
CA ALA A 122 -10.12 -9.40 3.78
C ALA A 122 -9.50 -10.71 4.33
N SER A 123 -8.49 -11.26 3.65
CA SER A 123 -7.77 -12.46 4.09
C SER A 123 -6.48 -12.16 4.85
N TYR A 124 -6.24 -10.89 5.19
CA TYR A 124 -5.04 -10.38 5.85
C TYR A 124 -5.38 -9.55 7.08
N ASP A 125 -4.38 -9.34 7.94
CA ASP A 125 -4.52 -8.55 9.16
C ASP A 125 -4.04 -7.12 8.97
N LEU A 126 -3.06 -6.93 8.06
CA LEU A 126 -2.49 -5.63 7.74
C LEU A 126 -2.25 -5.49 6.23
N LEU A 127 -2.80 -4.42 5.67
CA LEU A 127 -2.52 -3.97 4.30
C LEU A 127 -1.47 -2.85 4.34
N ILE A 128 -0.33 -3.07 3.68
CA ILE A 128 0.68 -2.03 3.47
C ILE A 128 0.55 -1.51 2.04
N LEU A 129 0.42 -0.20 1.90
CA LEU A 129 0.30 0.49 0.62
C LEU A 129 1.46 1.45 0.41
N GLY A 130 2.14 1.34 -0.73
CA GLY A 130 3.09 2.36 -1.18
C GLY A 130 2.37 3.53 -1.84
N THR A 131 2.86 4.74 -1.61
CA THR A 131 2.40 5.92 -2.33
C THR A 131 3.09 6.02 -3.70
N PRO A 132 2.34 6.14 -4.81
CA PRO A 132 2.91 6.31 -6.14
C PRO A 132 3.71 7.61 -6.28
N GLU A 133 4.76 7.59 -7.12
CA GLU A 133 5.71 8.72 -7.31
C GLU A 133 5.15 9.90 -8.14
N LYS A 134 3.99 9.77 -8.80
CA LYS A 134 3.45 10.80 -9.71
C LYS A 134 2.46 11.74 -9.02
N ASP A 135 2.60 13.04 -9.29
CA ASP A 135 1.87 14.15 -8.67
C ASP A 135 0.32 14.08 -8.76
N ASN A 136 -0.23 13.37 -9.75
CA ASN A 136 -1.67 13.23 -9.92
C ASN A 136 -2.34 12.19 -9.00
N TRP A 137 -1.59 11.44 -8.23
CA TRP A 137 -2.14 10.41 -7.35
C TRP A 137 -2.93 10.97 -6.16
N ILE A 138 -2.59 12.18 -5.70
CA ILE A 138 -3.31 12.87 -4.61
C ILE A 138 -4.78 13.04 -5.02
N ASN A 139 -5.04 13.46 -6.26
CA ASN A 139 -6.39 13.63 -6.76
C ASN A 139 -7.12 12.30 -7.01
N VAL A 140 -6.40 11.24 -7.37
CA VAL A 140 -6.97 9.89 -7.63
C VAL A 140 -7.30 9.18 -6.33
N LEU A 141 -6.44 9.31 -5.30
CA LEU A 141 -6.63 8.64 -4.00
C LEU A 141 -7.50 9.45 -3.04
N PHE A 142 -7.40 10.79 -3.10
CA PHE A 142 -8.12 11.72 -2.24
C PHE A 142 -9.14 12.59 -3.01
N GLY A 143 -9.48 12.20 -4.25
CA GLY A 143 -10.56 12.85 -5.00
C GLY A 143 -11.84 12.86 -4.18
N GLY A 144 -12.19 14.01 -3.59
CA GLY A 144 -13.25 14.15 -2.61
C GLY A 144 -12.78 14.12 -1.15
N GLY A 145 -11.45 14.17 -0.88
CA GLY A 145 -10.90 14.27 0.48
C GLY A 145 -10.75 12.97 1.24
N LYS A 146 -11.00 11.81 0.62
CA LYS A 146 -10.98 10.49 1.25
C LYS A 146 -10.08 9.51 0.50
N ASP A 147 -9.22 8.80 1.23
CA ASP A 147 -8.42 7.71 0.66
C ASP A 147 -9.29 6.45 0.48
N LYS A 148 -9.69 6.19 -0.77
CA LYS A 148 -10.56 5.05 -1.10
C LYS A 148 -10.04 3.72 -0.57
N PHE A 149 -8.72 3.48 -0.63
CA PHE A 149 -8.15 2.24 -0.10
C PHE A 149 -8.30 2.12 1.42
N THR A 150 -8.08 3.23 2.15
CA THR A 150 -8.23 3.20 3.60
C THR A 150 -9.68 3.08 4.03
N GLU A 151 -10.64 3.55 3.23
CA GLU A 151 -12.07 3.42 3.53
C GLU A 151 -12.63 2.03 3.25
N THR A 152 -12.16 1.39 2.17
CA THR A 152 -12.72 0.11 1.70
C THR A 152 -11.97 -1.11 2.19
N ALA A 153 -10.71 -0.98 2.64
CA ALA A 153 -9.94 -2.11 3.13
C ALA A 153 -10.61 -2.80 4.32
N ALA A 154 -10.69 -4.12 4.27
CA ALA A 154 -11.30 -4.94 5.32
C ALA A 154 -10.42 -5.11 6.57
N CYS A 155 -9.10 -4.89 6.45
CA CYS A 155 -8.12 -4.97 7.53
C CYS A 155 -7.49 -3.61 7.84
N SER A 156 -6.67 -3.54 8.89
CA SER A 156 -5.90 -2.33 9.20
C SER A 156 -4.96 -1.95 8.06
N VAL A 157 -4.74 -0.65 7.86
CA VAL A 157 -3.96 -0.14 6.72
C VAL A 157 -2.77 0.69 7.19
N LEU A 158 -1.59 0.38 6.66
CA LEU A 158 -0.37 1.17 6.80
C LEU A 158 0.00 1.74 5.43
N ARG A 159 -0.17 3.04 5.26
CA ARG A 159 0.25 3.75 4.06
C ARG A 159 1.64 4.33 4.26
N LEU A 160 2.52 4.05 3.32
CA LEU A 160 3.91 4.51 3.33
C LEU A 160 4.17 5.49 2.19
N THR A 161 4.77 6.61 2.52
CA THR A 161 5.35 7.56 1.55
C THR A 161 6.85 7.61 1.78
N ILE A 162 7.63 7.26 0.76
CA ILE A 162 9.09 7.30 0.81
C ILE A 162 9.54 8.44 -0.10
N LYS A 163 10.23 9.43 0.47
CA LYS A 163 10.85 10.53 -0.26
C LYS A 163 12.23 10.11 -0.78
N ASP A 164 12.72 10.79 -1.81
CA ASP A 164 14.09 10.62 -2.35
C ASP A 164 15.11 11.29 -1.44
#